data_790f5082c67aeebd5e3edf2fe10b458c
#
_entry.id   790f5082c67aeebd5e3edf2fe10b458c
#
_cell.length_a   1.000
_cell.length_b   1.000
_cell.length_c   1.000
_cell.angle_alpha   90.00
_cell.angle_beta   90.00
_cell.angle_gamma   90.00
#
_symmetry.space_group_name_H-M   'P 1'
#
loop_
_entity.id
_entity.type
_entity.pdbx_description
1 polymer ?
#
loop_
_entity_poly.entity_id
_entity_poly.type
_entity_poly.pdbx_seq_one_letter_code
_entity_poly.pdbx_strand_id
1 'polypeptide(L)'
;MKLDGLTPALLTSLPVDRRAVEILRAVTAGEGRDFFSNRWNVLNELIQYVWHGTEPAAARAYEEAYDWLVSHGLVSREPSQQGPDWFFVTDAGWEVIEGTAGLAKLAAAERLGVDLHPRIAERVRSMYLLGEYEAAAFLAMREVEIRVRDLAGASPGDLGVTLMKEAFKPGGAIADPELETGEQQATMALFWGAIGVFKNPSSHRQVDFEDPTLASEIILFADLLHRMLDRVEPTRA
;
A
#
# COMPACT_ATOMS: atom_id res chain seq x y z
N MET A 1 -16.49 23.25 10.69
CA MET A 1 -16.79 22.71 9.33
C MET A 1 -16.67 23.80 8.26
N LYS A 2 -16.18 23.47 7.08
CA LYS A 2 -16.11 24.34 5.89
C LYS A 2 -16.62 23.59 4.67
N LEU A 3 -17.92 23.59 4.46
CA LEU A 3 -18.58 22.75 3.45
C LEU A 3 -18.72 23.40 2.07
N ASP A 4 -18.45 24.71 1.94
CA ASP A 4 -18.67 25.49 0.72
C ASP A 4 -17.94 24.92 -0.52
N GLY A 5 -16.83 24.21 -0.33
CA GLY A 5 -16.08 23.56 -1.40
C GLY A 5 -16.71 22.26 -1.93
N LEU A 6 -17.63 21.65 -1.18
CA LEU A 6 -18.22 20.34 -1.53
C LEU A 6 -19.40 20.51 -2.51
N THR A 7 -19.11 21.02 -3.69
CA THR A 7 -20.13 21.21 -4.74
C THR A 7 -20.62 19.88 -5.32
N PRO A 8 -21.85 19.80 -5.87
CA PRO A 8 -22.36 18.61 -6.55
C PRO A 8 -21.43 18.12 -7.66
N ALA A 9 -20.86 19.05 -8.44
CA ALA A 9 -19.92 18.73 -9.51
C ALA A 9 -18.63 18.08 -8.97
N LEU A 10 -18.06 18.60 -7.87
CA LEU A 10 -16.89 18.02 -7.24
C LEU A 10 -17.18 16.59 -6.77
N LEU A 11 -18.26 16.39 -6.02
CA LEU A 11 -18.60 15.10 -5.45
C LEU A 11 -18.87 14.01 -6.51
N THR A 12 -19.46 14.39 -7.63
CA THR A 12 -19.78 13.44 -8.71
C THR A 12 -18.61 13.17 -9.65
N SER A 13 -17.59 14.04 -9.69
CA SER A 13 -16.44 13.89 -10.59
C SER A 13 -15.26 13.12 -9.98
N LEU A 14 -15.11 13.15 -8.65
CA LEU A 14 -13.99 12.49 -8.00
C LEU A 14 -14.21 11.00 -7.80
N PRO A 15 -13.15 10.18 -7.87
CA PRO A 15 -13.15 8.80 -7.34
C PRO A 15 -13.54 8.78 -5.86
N VAL A 16 -14.11 7.67 -5.39
CA VAL A 16 -14.71 7.56 -4.05
C VAL A 16 -13.70 7.86 -2.93
N ASP A 17 -12.47 7.37 -3.03
CA ASP A 17 -11.38 7.60 -2.08
C ASP A 17 -11.04 9.10 -1.94
N ARG A 18 -10.86 9.78 -3.07
CA ARG A 18 -10.58 11.22 -3.11
C ARG A 18 -11.74 12.03 -2.56
N ARG A 19 -12.95 11.72 -3.00
CA ARG A 19 -14.19 12.33 -2.53
C ARG A 19 -14.35 12.21 -1.02
N ALA A 20 -14.12 11.01 -0.48
CA ALA A 20 -14.22 10.71 0.94
C ALA A 20 -13.27 11.56 1.78
N VAL A 21 -12.02 11.71 1.33
CA VAL A 21 -11.04 12.54 2.02
C VAL A 21 -11.36 14.03 1.93
N GLU A 22 -11.86 14.52 0.79
CA GLU A 22 -12.31 15.90 0.68
C GLU A 22 -13.49 16.21 1.61
N ILE A 23 -14.47 15.30 1.72
CA ILE A 23 -15.56 15.42 2.69
C ILE A 23 -15.00 15.46 4.12
N LEU A 24 -14.12 14.52 4.46
CA LEU A 24 -13.54 14.44 5.80
C LEU A 24 -12.78 15.72 6.17
N ARG A 25 -11.96 16.25 5.26
CA ARG A 25 -11.26 17.52 5.43
C ARG A 25 -12.19 18.70 5.63
N ALA A 26 -13.27 18.79 4.85
CA ALA A 26 -14.22 19.88 4.93
C ALA A 26 -15.00 19.85 6.26
N VAL A 27 -15.41 18.68 6.70
CA VAL A 27 -16.16 18.48 7.95
C VAL A 27 -15.30 18.77 9.18
N THR A 28 -14.02 18.39 9.15
CA THR A 28 -13.08 18.59 10.27
C THR A 28 -12.37 19.94 10.26
N ALA A 29 -12.59 20.79 9.25
CA ALA A 29 -11.86 22.04 9.08
C ALA A 29 -12.08 22.99 10.26
N GLY A 30 -11.00 23.22 11.04
CA GLY A 30 -11.00 24.06 12.23
C GLY A 30 -11.44 23.35 13.52
N GLU A 31 -11.65 22.04 13.46
CA GLU A 31 -12.03 21.21 14.59
C GLU A 31 -10.81 20.51 15.21
N GLY A 32 -10.94 20.03 16.45
CA GLY A 32 -9.92 19.25 17.15
C GLY A 32 -10.23 17.75 17.12
N ARG A 33 -9.34 16.95 17.72
CA ARG A 33 -9.47 15.47 17.72
C ARG A 33 -10.67 14.94 18.50
N ASP A 34 -11.29 15.76 19.35
CA ASP A 34 -12.54 15.44 20.05
C ASP A 34 -13.80 15.69 19.18
N PHE A 35 -13.59 16.04 17.90
CA PHE A 35 -14.68 16.32 16.98
C PHE A 35 -15.53 15.08 16.70
N PHE A 36 -16.83 15.27 16.78
CA PHE A 36 -17.82 14.32 16.27
C PHE A 36 -18.95 15.05 15.55
N SER A 37 -19.64 14.37 14.65
CA SER A 37 -20.73 14.94 13.87
C SER A 37 -21.78 13.88 13.53
N ASN A 38 -22.81 14.29 12.83
CA ASN A 38 -23.87 13.42 12.33
C ASN A 38 -23.95 13.52 10.81
N ARG A 39 -23.86 12.36 10.11
CA ARG A 39 -23.81 12.32 8.64
C ARG A 39 -25.04 12.95 7.99
N TRP A 40 -26.23 12.75 8.57
CA TRP A 40 -27.47 13.36 8.09
C TRP A 40 -27.47 14.88 8.23
N ASN A 41 -26.95 15.40 9.33
CA ASN A 41 -26.87 16.83 9.53
C ASN A 41 -25.92 17.46 8.53
N VAL A 42 -24.76 16.83 8.25
CA VAL A 42 -23.81 17.27 7.24
C VAL A 42 -24.47 17.29 5.84
N LEU A 43 -25.15 16.20 5.46
CA LEU A 43 -25.84 16.12 4.17
C LEU A 43 -26.95 17.17 4.05
N ASN A 44 -27.75 17.37 5.08
CA ASN A 44 -28.80 18.39 5.09
C ASN A 44 -28.22 19.81 4.96
N GLU A 45 -27.09 20.07 5.62
CA GLU A 45 -26.39 21.35 5.52
C GLU A 45 -25.88 21.59 4.09
N LEU A 46 -25.33 20.56 3.44
CA LEU A 46 -24.94 20.62 2.03
C LEU A 46 -26.14 20.92 1.13
N ILE A 47 -27.26 20.23 1.30
CA ILE A 47 -28.46 20.40 0.50
C ILE A 47 -29.04 21.83 0.68
N GLN A 48 -29.10 22.31 1.89
CA GLN A 48 -29.77 23.59 2.18
C GLN A 48 -28.91 24.81 1.88
N TYR A 49 -27.62 24.77 2.25
CA TYR A 49 -26.76 25.96 2.27
C TYR A 49 -25.65 25.98 1.24
N VAL A 50 -25.29 24.82 0.69
CA VAL A 50 -24.22 24.72 -0.32
C VAL A 50 -24.78 24.45 -1.70
N TRP A 51 -25.69 23.48 -1.82
CA TRP A 51 -26.28 23.12 -3.12
C TRP A 51 -27.53 23.89 -3.47
N HIS A 52 -28.17 24.51 -2.47
CA HIS A 52 -29.43 25.27 -2.60
C HIS A 52 -30.58 24.46 -3.23
N GLY A 53 -30.57 23.14 -3.02
CA GLY A 53 -31.59 22.23 -3.53
C GLY A 53 -31.17 20.77 -3.48
N THR A 54 -32.08 19.88 -3.83
CA THR A 54 -31.81 18.44 -3.87
C THR A 54 -31.01 18.09 -5.12
N GLU A 55 -29.87 17.45 -4.92
CA GLU A 55 -28.98 16.94 -5.95
C GLU A 55 -28.78 15.41 -5.74
N PRO A 56 -29.69 14.57 -6.27
CA PRO A 56 -29.73 13.14 -5.93
C PRO A 56 -28.43 12.39 -6.26
N ALA A 57 -27.73 12.78 -7.33
CA ALA A 57 -26.45 12.17 -7.70
C ALA A 57 -25.35 12.52 -6.70
N ALA A 58 -25.28 13.79 -6.28
CA ALA A 58 -24.31 14.25 -5.28
C ALA A 58 -24.62 13.68 -3.88
N ALA A 59 -25.89 13.54 -3.53
CA ALA A 59 -26.29 12.91 -2.26
C ALA A 59 -25.86 11.43 -2.20
N ARG A 60 -26.06 10.66 -3.28
CA ARG A 60 -25.55 9.28 -3.37
C ARG A 60 -24.03 9.24 -3.29
N ALA A 61 -23.36 10.14 -4.01
CA ALA A 61 -21.92 10.23 -4.01
C ALA A 61 -21.37 10.56 -2.59
N TYR A 62 -22.07 11.38 -1.82
CA TYR A 62 -21.77 11.63 -0.41
C TYR A 62 -21.91 10.37 0.44
N GLU A 63 -23.03 9.64 0.31
CA GLU A 63 -23.26 8.41 1.07
C GLU A 63 -22.23 7.32 0.73
N GLU A 64 -21.92 7.11 -0.56
CA GLU A 64 -20.85 6.20 -0.99
C GLU A 64 -19.50 6.54 -0.37
N ALA A 65 -19.17 7.82 -0.32
CA ALA A 65 -17.94 8.30 0.28
C ALA A 65 -17.93 8.10 1.80
N TYR A 66 -19.05 8.29 2.48
CA TYR A 66 -19.17 8.03 3.90
C TYR A 66 -19.01 6.54 4.21
N ASP A 67 -19.67 5.67 3.47
CA ASP A 67 -19.55 4.22 3.62
C ASP A 67 -18.11 3.76 3.36
N TRP A 68 -17.42 4.39 2.41
CA TRP A 68 -16.00 4.17 2.17
C TRP A 68 -15.14 4.55 3.39
N LEU A 69 -15.39 5.73 4.01
CA LEU A 69 -14.69 6.14 5.24
C LEU A 69 -14.88 5.14 6.38
N VAL A 70 -16.10 4.65 6.57
CA VAL A 70 -16.42 3.63 7.58
C VAL A 70 -15.68 2.32 7.30
N SER A 71 -15.75 1.82 6.06
CA SER A 71 -15.14 0.55 5.67
C SER A 71 -13.61 0.54 5.79
N HIS A 72 -12.97 1.72 5.68
CA HIS A 72 -11.53 1.90 5.85
C HIS A 72 -11.12 2.33 7.27
N GLY A 73 -12.08 2.36 8.19
CA GLY A 73 -11.82 2.68 9.60
C GLY A 73 -11.36 4.13 9.84
N LEU A 74 -11.61 5.06 8.90
CA LEU A 74 -11.24 6.47 9.04
C LEU A 74 -12.24 7.26 9.89
N VAL A 75 -13.47 6.79 9.95
CA VAL A 75 -14.50 7.25 10.88
C VAL A 75 -15.11 6.05 11.58
N SER A 76 -15.63 6.26 12.77
CA SER A 76 -16.30 5.23 13.56
C SER A 76 -17.50 5.83 14.27
N ARG A 77 -18.43 4.96 14.74
CA ARG A 77 -19.63 5.39 15.44
C ARG A 77 -19.28 6.09 16.75
N GLU A 78 -19.86 7.27 16.99
CA GLU A 78 -19.71 8.01 18.25
C GLU A 78 -20.52 7.33 19.37
N PRO A 79 -19.86 6.76 20.41
CA PRO A 79 -20.55 5.99 21.45
C PRO A 79 -21.34 6.84 22.43
N SER A 80 -21.02 8.13 22.57
CA SER A 80 -21.72 9.05 23.47
C SER A 80 -23.07 9.49 22.93
N GLN A 81 -23.37 9.24 21.65
CA GLN A 81 -24.57 9.66 20.97
C GLN A 81 -25.51 8.49 20.67
N GLN A 82 -26.83 8.78 20.66
CA GLN A 82 -27.84 7.79 20.25
C GLN A 82 -28.01 7.82 18.72
N GLY A 83 -28.08 6.62 18.12
CA GLY A 83 -28.30 6.43 16.69
C GLY A 83 -27.00 6.10 15.92
N PRO A 84 -27.14 5.46 14.74
CA PRO A 84 -26.00 4.97 13.96
C PRO A 84 -25.31 6.07 13.15
N ASP A 85 -25.94 7.22 12.98
CA ASP A 85 -25.46 8.27 12.06
C ASP A 85 -24.46 9.23 12.70
N TRP A 86 -24.23 9.11 14.01
CA TRP A 86 -23.21 9.87 14.72
C TRP A 86 -21.85 9.20 14.58
N PHE A 87 -20.85 9.99 14.19
CA PHE A 87 -19.50 9.52 13.98
C PHE A 87 -18.45 10.44 14.58
N PHE A 88 -17.30 9.87 14.90
CA PHE A 88 -16.06 10.57 15.18
C PHE A 88 -14.99 10.16 14.18
N VAL A 89 -13.97 10.99 14.03
CA VAL A 89 -12.81 10.71 13.17
C VAL A 89 -11.79 9.92 13.98
N THR A 90 -11.39 8.76 13.48
CA THR A 90 -10.39 7.90 14.13
C THR A 90 -8.97 8.50 14.01
N ASP A 91 -8.01 7.95 14.77
CA ASP A 91 -6.60 8.36 14.62
C ASP A 91 -6.11 8.17 13.18
N ALA A 92 -6.48 7.03 12.54
CA ALA A 92 -6.19 6.78 11.13
C ALA A 92 -6.83 7.84 10.21
N GLY A 93 -8.06 8.27 10.50
CA GLY A 93 -8.72 9.35 9.78
C GLY A 93 -7.97 10.68 9.89
N TRP A 94 -7.53 11.03 11.10
CA TRP A 94 -6.73 12.22 11.32
C TRP A 94 -5.38 12.16 10.61
N GLU A 95 -4.70 11.03 10.64
CA GLU A 95 -3.44 10.84 9.89
C GLU A 95 -3.62 11.05 8.38
N VAL A 96 -4.74 10.58 7.82
CA VAL A 96 -5.04 10.74 6.38
C VAL A 96 -5.26 12.19 6.01
N ILE A 97 -5.91 13.00 6.83
CA ILE A 97 -6.21 14.41 6.50
C ILE A 97 -5.10 15.39 6.89
N GLU A 98 -4.35 15.11 7.95
CA GLU A 98 -3.24 15.94 8.43
C GLU A 98 -1.95 15.67 7.66
N GLY A 99 -1.74 14.43 7.22
CA GLY A 99 -0.54 13.99 6.53
C GLY A 99 -0.52 14.36 5.04
N THR A 100 0.65 14.79 4.55
CA THR A 100 0.85 15.08 3.12
C THR A 100 0.75 13.83 2.23
N ALA A 101 0.99 12.64 2.80
CA ALA A 101 0.95 11.35 2.12
C ALA A 101 -0.17 10.42 2.61
N GLY A 102 -1.17 10.93 3.36
CA GLY A 102 -2.15 10.08 4.04
C GLY A 102 -2.91 9.12 3.13
N LEU A 103 -3.44 9.61 2.00
CA LEU A 103 -4.08 8.74 0.99
C LEU A 103 -3.09 7.75 0.34
N ALA A 104 -1.86 8.19 0.06
CA ALA A 104 -0.84 7.31 -0.51
C ALA A 104 -0.47 6.18 0.46
N LYS A 105 -0.36 6.48 1.75
CA LYS A 105 -0.13 5.47 2.80
C LYS A 105 -1.26 4.46 2.88
N LEU A 106 -2.52 4.93 2.86
CA LEU A 106 -3.69 4.06 2.88
C LEU A 106 -3.73 3.14 1.65
N ALA A 107 -3.62 3.71 0.45
CA ALA A 107 -3.60 2.95 -0.80
C ALA A 107 -2.44 1.95 -0.86
N ALA A 108 -1.28 2.32 -0.33
CA ALA A 108 -0.13 1.43 -0.27
C ALA A 108 -0.32 0.29 0.75
N ALA A 109 -0.93 0.57 1.91
CA ALA A 109 -1.30 -0.44 2.90
C ALA A 109 -2.32 -1.44 2.33
N GLU A 110 -3.30 -0.97 1.56
CA GLU A 110 -4.27 -1.82 0.85
C GLU A 110 -3.60 -2.72 -0.19
N ARG A 111 -2.63 -2.21 -0.96
CA ARG A 111 -1.85 -3.03 -1.90
C ARG A 111 -1.12 -4.17 -1.18
N LEU A 112 -0.60 -3.95 0.03
CA LEU A 112 0.01 -4.99 0.86
C LEU A 112 -1.00 -5.83 1.65
N GLY A 113 -2.29 -5.52 1.57
CA GLY A 113 -3.39 -6.33 2.08
C GLY A 113 -3.57 -7.66 1.34
N VAL A 114 -2.92 -7.83 0.18
CA VAL A 114 -2.87 -9.09 -0.56
C VAL A 114 -2.11 -10.16 0.22
N ASP A 115 -2.31 -11.42 -0.19
CA ASP A 115 -1.60 -12.56 0.37
C ASP A 115 -0.14 -12.57 -0.12
N LEU A 116 0.72 -11.91 0.63
CA LEU A 116 2.17 -11.92 0.36
C LEU A 116 2.76 -13.31 0.62
N HIS A 117 3.81 -13.65 -0.14
CA HIS A 117 4.55 -14.89 0.05
C HIS A 117 4.98 -15.08 1.53
N PRO A 118 4.79 -16.27 2.14
CA PRO A 118 4.99 -16.50 3.57
C PRO A 118 6.36 -16.06 4.12
N ARG A 119 7.41 -16.11 3.30
CA ARG A 119 8.76 -15.69 3.70
C ARG A 119 8.87 -14.20 4.05
N ILE A 120 8.00 -13.37 3.50
CA ILE A 120 8.03 -11.91 3.68
C ILE A 120 6.78 -11.35 4.37
N ALA A 121 5.66 -12.12 4.37
CA ALA A 121 4.34 -11.63 4.75
C ALA A 121 4.30 -10.95 6.10
N GLU A 122 4.73 -11.62 7.16
CA GLU A 122 4.55 -11.11 8.52
C GLU A 122 5.50 -9.95 8.82
N ARG A 123 6.80 -10.19 8.65
CA ARG A 123 7.84 -9.26 9.09
C ARG A 123 7.87 -7.99 8.22
N VAL A 124 7.81 -8.14 6.90
CA VAL A 124 7.85 -7.01 5.97
C VAL A 124 6.60 -6.15 6.11
N ARG A 125 5.41 -6.78 6.20
CA ARG A 125 4.15 -6.05 6.41
C ARG A 125 4.17 -5.26 7.72
N SER A 126 4.62 -5.87 8.82
CA SER A 126 4.70 -5.20 10.13
C SER A 126 5.60 -3.97 10.08
N MET A 127 6.80 -4.07 9.48
CA MET A 127 7.70 -2.93 9.32
C MET A 127 7.08 -1.83 8.45
N TYR A 128 6.44 -2.22 7.35
CA TYR A 128 5.77 -1.28 6.47
C TYR A 128 4.65 -0.50 7.18
N LEU A 129 3.79 -1.18 7.94
CA LEU A 129 2.69 -0.56 8.70
C LEU A 129 3.19 0.37 9.82
N LEU A 130 4.40 0.14 10.34
CA LEU A 130 5.07 1.03 11.29
C LEU A 130 5.69 2.28 10.62
N GLY A 131 5.61 2.38 9.28
CA GLY A 131 6.20 3.50 8.53
C GLY A 131 7.69 3.32 8.18
N GLU A 132 8.27 2.17 8.50
CA GLU A 132 9.67 1.82 8.21
C GLU A 132 9.81 1.34 6.75
N TYR A 133 9.47 2.21 5.79
CA TYR A 133 9.29 1.85 4.38
C TYR A 133 10.56 1.35 3.71
N GLU A 134 11.68 2.08 3.88
CA GLU A 134 12.98 1.67 3.34
C GLU A 134 13.43 0.33 3.91
N ALA A 135 13.33 0.16 5.24
CA ALA A 135 13.71 -1.08 5.91
C ALA A 135 12.86 -2.27 5.47
N ALA A 136 11.55 -2.07 5.26
CA ALA A 136 10.63 -3.10 4.76
C ALA A 136 10.98 -3.52 3.34
N ALA A 137 11.22 -2.57 2.42
CA ALA A 137 11.62 -2.84 1.04
C ALA A 137 12.97 -3.56 0.96
N PHE A 138 13.96 -3.09 1.73
CA PHE A 138 15.27 -3.74 1.84
C PHE A 138 15.15 -5.17 2.35
N LEU A 139 14.38 -5.39 3.42
CA LEU A 139 14.18 -6.72 3.99
C LEU A 139 13.53 -7.66 2.97
N ALA A 140 12.52 -7.21 2.24
CA ALA A 140 11.86 -8.01 1.20
C ALA A 140 12.86 -8.50 0.14
N MET A 141 13.70 -7.61 -0.37
CA MET A 141 14.72 -7.94 -1.38
C MET A 141 15.86 -8.80 -0.79
N ARG A 142 16.21 -8.59 0.48
CA ARG A 142 17.19 -9.43 1.18
C ARG A 142 16.70 -10.87 1.31
N GLU A 143 15.44 -11.08 1.61
CA GLU A 143 14.86 -12.44 1.70
C GLU A 143 14.89 -13.16 0.34
N VAL A 144 14.71 -12.44 -0.79
CA VAL A 144 14.93 -13.00 -2.14
C VAL A 144 16.37 -13.48 -2.29
N GLU A 145 17.36 -12.66 -1.91
CA GLU A 145 18.77 -13.05 -2.01
C GLU A 145 19.10 -14.27 -1.14
N ILE A 146 18.59 -14.31 0.08
CA ILE A 146 18.79 -15.47 0.98
C ILE A 146 18.24 -16.72 0.35
N ARG A 147 17.02 -16.66 -0.19
CA ARG A 147 16.39 -17.83 -0.82
C ARG A 147 17.14 -18.31 -2.05
N VAL A 148 17.61 -17.40 -2.92
CA VAL A 148 18.44 -17.76 -4.08
C VAL A 148 19.71 -18.49 -3.62
N ARG A 149 20.38 -17.98 -2.57
CA ARG A 149 21.57 -18.61 -2.00
C ARG A 149 21.30 -20.04 -1.50
N ASP A 150 20.19 -20.21 -0.78
CA ASP A 150 19.78 -21.50 -0.23
C ASP A 150 19.47 -22.52 -1.35
N LEU A 151 18.70 -22.09 -2.35
CA LEU A 151 18.32 -22.95 -3.49
C LEU A 151 19.52 -23.31 -4.36
N ALA A 152 20.45 -22.39 -4.55
CA ALA A 152 21.66 -22.61 -5.33
C ALA A 152 22.73 -23.44 -4.57
N GLY A 153 22.54 -23.71 -3.27
CA GLY A 153 23.57 -24.35 -2.42
C GLY A 153 24.85 -23.53 -2.35
N ALA A 154 24.75 -22.20 -2.50
CA ALA A 154 25.88 -21.29 -2.55
C ALA A 154 26.44 -20.98 -1.14
N SER A 155 27.69 -20.56 -1.07
CA SER A 155 28.35 -20.24 0.20
C SER A 155 27.76 -19.02 0.88
N PRO A 156 27.80 -18.89 2.21
CA PRO A 156 27.32 -17.71 2.92
C PRO A 156 27.94 -16.38 2.48
N GLY A 157 29.12 -16.41 1.89
CA GLY A 157 29.84 -15.25 1.35
C GLY A 157 29.43 -14.87 -0.07
N ASP A 158 28.65 -15.71 -0.77
CA ASP A 158 28.16 -15.41 -2.10
C ASP A 158 26.94 -14.47 -1.99
N LEU A 159 27.10 -13.25 -2.48
CA LEU A 159 26.17 -12.15 -2.25
C LEU A 159 25.87 -11.37 -3.52
N GLY A 160 24.72 -10.69 -3.50
CA GLY A 160 24.39 -9.63 -4.45
C GLY A 160 24.29 -10.10 -5.90
N VAL A 161 24.70 -9.22 -6.79
CA VAL A 161 24.61 -9.41 -8.24
C VAL A 161 25.40 -10.64 -8.72
N THR A 162 26.54 -10.92 -8.11
CA THR A 162 27.39 -12.06 -8.49
C THR A 162 26.68 -13.38 -8.20
N LEU A 163 26.09 -13.52 -7.02
CA LEU A 163 25.28 -14.69 -6.65
C LEU A 163 24.15 -14.91 -7.67
N MET A 164 23.39 -13.85 -8.02
CA MET A 164 22.28 -13.96 -8.97
C MET A 164 22.78 -14.45 -10.34
N LYS A 165 23.87 -13.88 -10.85
CA LYS A 165 24.43 -14.28 -12.14
C LYS A 165 24.86 -15.75 -12.14
N GLU A 166 25.58 -16.21 -11.11
CA GLU A 166 26.06 -17.59 -11.02
C GLU A 166 24.91 -18.59 -10.86
N ALA A 167 23.92 -18.25 -10.06
CA ALA A 167 22.77 -19.14 -9.80
C ALA A 167 21.88 -19.36 -11.03
N PHE A 168 21.62 -18.30 -11.81
CA PHE A 168 20.69 -18.30 -12.94
C PHE A 168 21.33 -18.37 -14.33
N LYS A 169 22.66 -18.32 -14.46
CA LYS A 169 23.28 -18.49 -15.79
C LYS A 169 22.83 -19.77 -16.46
N PRO A 170 22.84 -19.87 -17.80
CA PRO A 170 22.52 -21.15 -18.46
C PRO A 170 23.34 -22.30 -17.88
N GLY A 171 22.66 -23.34 -17.41
CA GLY A 171 23.27 -24.44 -16.66
C GLY A 171 23.66 -24.12 -15.21
N GLY A 172 23.26 -22.96 -14.68
CA GLY A 172 23.40 -22.63 -13.25
C GLY A 172 22.50 -23.48 -12.36
N ALA A 173 22.78 -23.47 -11.05
CA ALA A 173 22.16 -24.38 -10.08
C ALA A 173 20.63 -24.28 -10.00
N ILE A 174 20.06 -23.12 -10.32
CA ILE A 174 18.61 -22.86 -10.30
C ILE A 174 18.08 -22.32 -11.63
N ALA A 175 18.86 -22.47 -12.71
CA ALA A 175 18.36 -22.21 -14.06
C ALA A 175 17.38 -23.32 -14.45
N ASP A 176 16.21 -22.96 -14.97
CA ASP A 176 15.23 -23.92 -15.46
C ASP A 176 15.72 -24.51 -16.80
N PRO A 177 16.01 -25.82 -16.86
CA PRO A 177 16.55 -26.46 -18.07
C PRO A 177 15.50 -26.56 -19.19
N GLU A 178 14.20 -26.46 -18.88
CA GLU A 178 13.11 -26.53 -19.87
C GLU A 178 12.93 -25.21 -20.65
N LEU A 179 13.49 -24.10 -20.13
CA LEU A 179 13.42 -22.80 -20.79
C LEU A 179 14.49 -22.66 -21.87
N GLU A 180 14.17 -21.94 -22.95
CA GLU A 180 15.16 -21.56 -23.95
C GLU A 180 16.28 -20.70 -23.36
N THR A 181 17.46 -20.75 -23.94
CA THR A 181 18.64 -19.98 -23.44
C THR A 181 18.35 -18.48 -23.28
N GLY A 182 17.54 -17.90 -24.19
CA GLY A 182 17.14 -16.49 -24.09
C GLY A 182 16.27 -16.20 -22.87
N GLU A 183 15.37 -17.10 -22.53
CA GLU A 183 14.50 -16.99 -21.34
C GLU A 183 15.29 -17.18 -20.05
N GLN A 184 16.25 -18.12 -20.01
CA GLN A 184 17.17 -18.28 -18.89
C GLN A 184 18.00 -17.02 -18.66
N GLN A 185 18.51 -16.41 -19.73
CA GLN A 185 19.24 -15.15 -19.65
C GLN A 185 18.37 -13.98 -19.19
N ALA A 186 17.11 -13.91 -19.64
CA ALA A 186 16.15 -12.89 -19.21
C ALA A 186 15.81 -13.04 -17.72
N THR A 187 15.60 -14.29 -17.25
CA THR A 187 15.38 -14.57 -15.83
C THR A 187 16.59 -14.17 -14.98
N MET A 188 17.79 -14.52 -15.41
CA MET A 188 19.04 -14.09 -14.78
C MET A 188 19.12 -12.56 -14.70
N ALA A 189 18.82 -11.86 -15.82
CA ALA A 189 18.87 -10.41 -15.88
C ALA A 189 17.86 -9.75 -14.92
N LEU A 190 16.66 -10.32 -14.80
CA LEU A 190 15.63 -9.85 -13.87
C LEU A 190 16.11 -9.92 -12.41
N PHE A 191 16.61 -11.06 -11.97
CA PHE A 191 17.05 -11.24 -10.58
C PHE A 191 18.28 -10.40 -10.25
N TRP A 192 19.32 -10.40 -11.08
CA TRP A 192 20.50 -9.58 -10.78
C TRP A 192 20.20 -8.08 -10.86
N GLY A 193 19.31 -7.65 -11.76
CA GLY A 193 18.84 -6.28 -11.86
C GLY A 193 18.05 -5.86 -10.61
N ALA A 194 17.12 -6.69 -10.16
CA ALA A 194 16.35 -6.44 -8.97
C ALA A 194 17.25 -6.23 -7.73
N ILE A 195 18.17 -7.14 -7.49
CA ILE A 195 19.12 -7.03 -6.36
C ILE A 195 20.05 -5.82 -6.53
N GLY A 196 20.51 -5.57 -7.74
CA GLY A 196 21.40 -4.43 -8.05
C GLY A 196 20.75 -3.07 -7.82
N VAL A 197 19.46 -2.94 -8.13
CA VAL A 197 18.73 -1.67 -8.06
C VAL A 197 18.12 -1.45 -6.66
N PHE A 198 17.49 -2.46 -6.08
CA PHE A 198 16.66 -2.27 -4.89
C PHE A 198 17.30 -2.74 -3.59
N LYS A 199 18.26 -3.67 -3.62
CA LYS A 199 18.93 -4.16 -2.41
C LYS A 199 20.30 -3.54 -2.18
N ASN A 200 21.17 -3.54 -3.18
CA ASN A 200 22.56 -3.10 -3.04
C ASN A 200 22.72 -1.62 -2.64
N PRO A 201 21.97 -0.66 -3.21
CA PRO A 201 22.09 0.73 -2.81
C PRO A 201 21.80 0.96 -1.34
N SER A 202 20.73 0.37 -0.80
CA SER A 202 20.35 0.46 0.63
C SER A 202 21.37 -0.18 1.58
N SER A 203 22.28 -1.02 1.05
CA SER A 203 23.37 -1.62 1.85
C SER A 203 24.56 -0.69 2.03
N HIS A 204 24.70 0.36 1.21
CA HIS A 204 25.92 1.18 1.12
C HIS A 204 25.69 2.69 1.21
N ARG A 205 24.45 3.14 1.08
CA ARG A 205 24.06 4.56 1.19
C ARG A 205 22.60 4.65 1.65
N GLN A 206 22.22 5.79 2.22
CA GLN A 206 20.80 6.11 2.37
C GLN A 206 20.16 6.22 0.99
N VAL A 207 19.07 5.49 0.79
CA VAL A 207 18.24 5.54 -0.42
C VAL A 207 16.90 6.06 0.05
N ASP A 208 16.37 7.04 -0.65
CA ASP A 208 15.08 7.64 -0.32
C ASP A 208 13.93 6.73 -0.81
N PHE A 209 13.69 5.65 -0.07
CA PHE A 209 12.50 4.82 -0.23
C PHE A 209 11.42 5.17 0.82
N GLU A 210 11.41 6.42 1.27
CA GLU A 210 10.42 6.90 2.25
C GLU A 210 9.01 7.05 1.64
N ASP A 211 8.88 7.02 0.30
CA ASP A 211 7.57 7.00 -0.36
C ASP A 211 6.89 5.63 -0.15
N PRO A 212 5.75 5.60 0.57
CA PRO A 212 5.01 4.37 0.84
C PRO A 212 4.57 3.65 -0.44
N THR A 213 4.27 4.38 -1.52
CA THR A 213 3.88 3.79 -2.80
C THR A 213 5.04 3.02 -3.41
N LEU A 214 6.20 3.65 -3.53
CA LEU A 214 7.40 3.02 -4.08
C LEU A 214 7.82 1.79 -3.25
N ALA A 215 7.82 1.92 -1.92
CA ALA A 215 8.15 0.81 -1.03
C ALA A 215 7.19 -0.38 -1.21
N SER A 216 5.88 -0.12 -1.32
CA SER A 216 4.90 -1.20 -1.57
C SER A 216 5.14 -1.90 -2.91
N GLU A 217 5.49 -1.18 -3.95
CA GLU A 217 5.80 -1.74 -5.27
C GLU A 217 7.06 -2.62 -5.24
N ILE A 218 8.11 -2.20 -4.52
CA ILE A 218 9.32 -3.02 -4.32
C ILE A 218 8.98 -4.31 -3.54
N ILE A 219 8.14 -4.24 -2.52
CA ILE A 219 7.71 -5.40 -1.74
C ILE A 219 6.91 -6.36 -2.60
N LEU A 220 5.96 -5.88 -3.40
CA LEU A 220 5.18 -6.71 -4.33
C LEU A 220 6.07 -7.31 -5.43
N PHE A 221 7.10 -6.60 -5.86
CA PHE A 221 8.07 -7.17 -6.78
C PHE A 221 8.91 -8.27 -6.14
N ALA A 222 9.33 -8.13 -4.89
CA ALA A 222 9.97 -9.20 -4.14
C ALA A 222 9.04 -10.41 -3.95
N ASP A 223 7.74 -10.20 -3.70
CA ASP A 223 6.72 -11.24 -3.67
C ASP A 223 6.68 -12.03 -4.99
N LEU A 224 6.63 -11.34 -6.12
CA LEU A 224 6.68 -11.96 -7.44
C LEU A 224 7.95 -12.80 -7.63
N LEU A 225 9.11 -12.29 -7.25
CA LEU A 225 10.37 -13.03 -7.34
C LEU A 225 10.35 -14.30 -6.47
N HIS A 226 9.76 -14.24 -5.27
CA HIS A 226 9.58 -15.43 -4.44
C HIS A 226 8.67 -16.46 -5.10
N ARG A 227 7.55 -16.05 -5.72
CA ARG A 227 6.65 -16.96 -6.45
C ARG A 227 7.31 -17.56 -7.70
N MET A 228 8.22 -16.84 -8.34
CA MET A 228 9.04 -17.41 -9.42
C MET A 228 9.99 -18.48 -8.89
N LEU A 229 10.58 -18.27 -7.72
CA LEU A 229 11.45 -19.26 -7.07
C LEU A 229 10.69 -20.52 -6.59
N ASP A 230 9.39 -20.45 -6.31
CA ASP A 230 8.56 -21.61 -5.99
C ASP A 230 8.54 -22.66 -7.14
N ARG A 231 8.66 -22.19 -8.38
CA ARG A 231 8.69 -23.07 -9.56
C ARG A 231 10.01 -23.83 -9.71
N VAL A 232 11.08 -23.29 -9.12
CA VAL A 232 12.42 -23.90 -9.17
C VAL A 232 12.64 -24.84 -7.98
N GLU A 233 11.92 -24.60 -6.87
CA GLU A 233 12.00 -25.45 -5.68
C GLU A 233 11.36 -26.81 -5.99
N PRO A 234 12.13 -27.93 -5.94
CA PRO A 234 11.52 -29.23 -6.19
C PRO A 234 10.43 -29.45 -5.15
N THR A 235 9.22 -29.80 -5.62
CA THR A 235 8.10 -30.20 -4.76
C THR A 235 8.62 -31.30 -3.83
N ARG A 236 8.90 -30.96 -2.59
CA ARG A 236 9.28 -31.94 -1.57
C ARG A 236 8.05 -32.82 -1.35
N ALA A 237 8.07 -34.02 -1.96
CA ALA A 237 7.10 -35.08 -1.77
C ALA A 237 7.20 -35.63 -0.32
#